data_cdcc0c56981c7001b41db7b0f8cd3e56
#
_entry.id   cdcc0c56981c7001b41db7b0f8cd3e56
#
_cell.length_a   1.000
_cell.length_b   1.000
_cell.length_c   1.000
_cell.angle_alpha   90.00
_cell.angle_beta   90.00
_cell.angle_gamma   90.00
#
_symmetry.space_group_name_H-M   'P 1'
#
loop_
_entity.id
_entity.type
_entity.pdbx_description
1 polymer ?
#
loop_
_entity_poly.entity_id
_entity_poly.type
_entity_poly.pdbx_seq_one_letter_code
_entity_poly.pdbx_strand_id
1 'polypeptide(L)'
;MEIKPLTGGGGAEILGADVNDPNQFADIHQAFADHGVIVVRDQHITPEQQIAFARRFGDINVNRFFAKVEGHPEIALVLKEKDQKKNIGGGWHTDHSYDLEPAMCSMLHAIETPEVGGDTLFASMYTSFEALSDGFKDTLRGMSAWHSSRHVFGAAARTDSETAKTGRIGNAEAAKQDSLHPVVIQHPLSGREALYINPGFTTHFDGW
;
A
#
# COMPACT_ATOMS: atom_id res chain seq x y z
N MET A 1 -15.26 -20.14 -6.16
CA MET A 1 -14.80 -18.75 -5.92
C MET A 1 -15.77 -17.79 -6.61
N GLU A 2 -16.23 -16.76 -5.91
CA GLU A 2 -17.14 -15.71 -6.41
C GLU A 2 -16.47 -14.36 -6.19
N ILE A 3 -16.44 -13.49 -7.22
CA ILE A 3 -15.87 -12.15 -7.14
C ILE A 3 -17.03 -11.15 -7.10
N LYS A 4 -17.12 -10.37 -6.03
CA LYS A 4 -18.15 -9.34 -5.82
C LYS A 4 -17.47 -7.97 -5.79
N PRO A 5 -17.74 -7.08 -6.76
CA PRO A 5 -17.27 -5.71 -6.69
C PRO A 5 -17.69 -5.03 -5.38
N LEU A 6 -16.76 -4.34 -4.72
CA LEU A 6 -17.05 -3.44 -3.62
C LEU A 6 -17.66 -2.14 -4.17
N THR A 7 -18.14 -1.26 -3.32
CA THR A 7 -18.90 -0.08 -3.75
C THR A 7 -18.05 0.95 -4.51
N GLY A 8 -18.65 1.55 -5.52
CA GLY A 8 -18.44 2.88 -6.13
C GLY A 8 -17.05 3.29 -6.65
N GLY A 9 -15.98 2.96 -6.01
CA GLY A 9 -14.64 3.49 -6.35
C GLY A 9 -13.63 2.44 -6.82
N GLY A 10 -14.00 1.17 -6.80
CA GLY A 10 -13.10 0.04 -7.07
C GLY A 10 -13.02 -0.94 -5.91
N GLY A 11 -12.22 -1.99 -6.11
CA GLY A 11 -12.08 -3.09 -5.16
C GLY A 11 -13.09 -4.21 -5.36
N ALA A 12 -12.73 -5.41 -4.95
CA ALA A 12 -13.60 -6.57 -4.97
C ALA A 12 -13.40 -7.45 -3.73
N GLU A 13 -14.48 -8.11 -3.33
CA GLU A 13 -14.46 -9.18 -2.33
C GLU A 13 -14.42 -10.52 -3.06
N ILE A 14 -13.55 -11.42 -2.63
CA ILE A 14 -13.42 -12.77 -3.19
C ILE A 14 -13.90 -13.77 -2.15
N LEU A 15 -15.04 -14.40 -2.43
CA LEU A 15 -15.66 -15.37 -1.55
C LEU A 15 -15.31 -16.81 -1.97
N GLY A 16 -15.06 -17.66 -0.99
CA GLY A 16 -14.76 -19.07 -1.20
C GLY A 16 -13.43 -19.34 -1.90
N ALA A 17 -12.48 -18.40 -1.79
CA ALA A 17 -11.10 -18.61 -2.23
C ALA A 17 -10.25 -19.15 -1.09
N ASP A 18 -9.26 -19.98 -1.45
CA ASP A 18 -8.14 -20.37 -0.60
C ASP A 18 -6.84 -19.85 -1.23
N VAL A 19 -6.16 -18.93 -0.55
CA VAL A 19 -4.90 -18.35 -1.04
C VAL A 19 -3.75 -19.37 -1.10
N ASN A 20 -3.88 -20.51 -0.41
CA ASN A 20 -2.92 -21.61 -0.48
C ASN A 20 -3.15 -22.54 -1.67
N ASP A 21 -4.32 -22.51 -2.32
CA ASP A 21 -4.57 -23.31 -3.52
C ASP A 21 -3.84 -22.69 -4.74
N PRO A 22 -2.84 -23.38 -5.30
CA PRO A 22 -2.11 -22.87 -6.44
C PRO A 22 -2.98 -22.68 -7.69
N ASN A 23 -4.08 -23.42 -7.82
CA ASN A 23 -4.97 -23.37 -8.99
C ASN A 23 -5.83 -22.11 -8.99
N GLN A 24 -6.05 -21.46 -7.84
CA GLN A 24 -6.89 -20.27 -7.73
C GLN A 24 -6.11 -18.96 -7.92
N PHE A 25 -4.78 -19.02 -7.90
CA PHE A 25 -3.96 -17.82 -7.96
C PHE A 25 -4.18 -16.99 -9.23
N ALA A 26 -4.30 -17.61 -10.38
CA ALA A 26 -4.48 -16.88 -11.63
C ALA A 26 -5.74 -16.01 -11.59
N ASP A 27 -6.84 -16.53 -11.05
CA ASP A 27 -8.09 -15.80 -10.91
C ASP A 27 -8.01 -14.70 -9.84
N ILE A 28 -7.33 -14.98 -8.71
CA ILE A 28 -7.07 -13.98 -7.66
C ILE A 28 -6.21 -12.84 -8.21
N HIS A 29 -5.17 -13.16 -8.96
CA HIS A 29 -4.27 -12.18 -9.56
C HIS A 29 -4.99 -11.33 -10.62
N GLN A 30 -5.86 -11.96 -11.44
CA GLN A 30 -6.67 -11.23 -12.41
C GLN A 30 -7.67 -10.31 -11.72
N ALA A 31 -8.33 -10.76 -10.66
CA ALA A 31 -9.21 -9.91 -9.86
C ALA A 31 -8.47 -8.70 -9.27
N PHE A 32 -7.22 -8.90 -8.81
CA PHE A 32 -6.38 -7.79 -8.34
C PHE A 32 -6.06 -6.80 -9.47
N ALA A 33 -5.71 -7.29 -10.67
CA ALA A 33 -5.44 -6.42 -11.83
C ALA A 33 -6.67 -5.60 -12.24
N ASP A 34 -7.87 -6.20 -12.18
CA ASP A 34 -9.12 -5.58 -12.61
C ASP A 34 -9.65 -4.56 -11.59
N HIS A 35 -9.49 -4.84 -10.30
CA HIS A 35 -10.12 -4.07 -9.22
C HIS A 35 -9.15 -3.23 -8.38
N GLY A 36 -7.84 -3.47 -8.45
CA GLY A 36 -6.79 -2.74 -7.71
C GLY A 36 -6.71 -3.06 -6.22
N VAL A 37 -7.84 -3.37 -5.59
CA VAL A 37 -7.93 -3.83 -4.21
C VAL A 37 -8.81 -5.08 -4.16
N ILE A 38 -8.33 -6.13 -3.49
CA ILE A 38 -9.12 -7.33 -3.25
C ILE A 38 -9.15 -7.67 -1.77
N VAL A 39 -10.29 -8.17 -1.31
CA VAL A 39 -10.48 -8.71 0.04
C VAL A 39 -10.81 -10.18 -0.07
N VAL A 40 -9.96 -11.04 0.47
CA VAL A 40 -10.19 -12.49 0.50
C VAL A 40 -10.58 -12.88 1.92
N ARG A 41 -11.84 -13.29 2.10
CA ARG A 41 -12.39 -13.61 3.43
C ARG A 41 -11.95 -14.98 3.94
N ASP A 42 -12.06 -15.14 5.26
CA ASP A 42 -11.96 -16.44 5.97
C ASP A 42 -10.64 -17.17 5.72
N GLN A 43 -9.53 -16.41 5.62
CA GLN A 43 -8.21 -16.98 5.44
C GLN A 43 -7.54 -17.26 6.79
N HIS A 44 -7.27 -18.53 7.09
CA HIS A 44 -6.52 -18.97 8.27
C HIS A 44 -5.14 -19.44 7.81
N ILE A 45 -4.22 -18.50 7.65
CA ILE A 45 -2.89 -18.76 7.11
C ILE A 45 -1.79 -18.53 8.16
N THR A 46 -0.73 -19.34 8.08
CA THR A 46 0.49 -19.12 8.88
C THR A 46 1.34 -18.00 8.27
N PRO A 47 2.31 -17.45 9.02
CA PRO A 47 3.28 -16.49 8.47
C PRO A 47 4.01 -17.01 7.23
N GLU A 48 4.40 -18.30 7.21
CA GLU A 48 5.06 -18.92 6.05
C GLU A 48 4.14 -18.99 4.84
N GLN A 49 2.86 -19.29 5.05
CA GLN A 49 1.87 -19.32 3.98
C GLN A 49 1.60 -17.89 3.43
N GLN A 50 1.54 -16.89 4.30
CA GLN A 50 1.43 -15.49 3.89
C GLN A 50 2.63 -15.08 3.02
N ILE A 51 3.85 -15.39 3.43
CA ILE A 51 5.08 -15.13 2.69
C ILE A 51 5.06 -15.87 1.34
N ALA A 52 4.69 -17.15 1.35
CA ALA A 52 4.62 -17.95 0.11
C ALA A 52 3.61 -17.38 -0.89
N PHE A 53 2.44 -16.93 -0.41
CA PHE A 53 1.44 -16.29 -1.25
C PHE A 53 1.92 -14.94 -1.78
N ALA A 54 2.52 -14.10 -0.93
CA ALA A 54 3.05 -12.79 -1.32
C ALA A 54 4.11 -12.89 -2.43
N ARG A 55 5.02 -13.88 -2.36
CA ARG A 55 6.05 -14.12 -3.37
C ARG A 55 5.52 -14.43 -4.77
N ARG A 56 4.26 -14.79 -4.88
CA ARG A 56 3.62 -15.04 -6.20
C ARG A 56 3.31 -13.74 -6.94
N PHE A 57 3.25 -12.60 -6.23
CA PHE A 57 3.08 -11.26 -6.83
C PHE A 57 4.43 -10.60 -7.19
N GLY A 58 5.54 -11.09 -6.64
CA GLY A 58 6.88 -10.56 -6.88
C GLY A 58 7.79 -10.69 -5.66
N ASP A 59 8.96 -10.09 -5.74
CA ASP A 59 9.90 -10.07 -4.63
C ASP A 59 9.36 -9.25 -3.46
N ILE A 60 9.60 -9.76 -2.24
CA ILE A 60 9.13 -9.09 -1.03
C ILE A 60 10.05 -7.93 -0.70
N ASN A 61 9.49 -6.72 -0.69
CA ASN A 61 10.15 -5.55 -0.13
C ASN A 61 10.04 -5.59 1.40
N VAL A 62 11.13 -5.92 2.09
CA VAL A 62 11.16 -5.98 3.55
C VAL A 62 11.07 -4.56 4.12
N ASN A 63 9.98 -4.24 4.80
CA ASN A 63 9.79 -2.91 5.38
C ASN A 63 10.89 -2.57 6.37
N ARG A 64 11.48 -1.37 6.26
CA ARG A 64 12.64 -0.92 7.06
C ARG A 64 12.27 -0.23 8.35
N PHE A 65 11.02 0.18 8.49
CA PHE A 65 10.58 1.09 9.54
C PHE A 65 9.70 0.44 10.60
N PHE A 66 8.93 -0.58 10.23
CA PHE A 66 8.01 -1.25 11.13
C PHE A 66 8.67 -2.37 11.93
N ALA A 67 8.16 -2.62 13.14
CA ALA A 67 8.45 -3.83 13.88
C ALA A 67 8.06 -5.05 13.04
N LYS A 68 8.76 -6.16 13.23
CA LYS A 68 8.60 -7.38 12.45
C LYS A 68 8.00 -8.48 13.30
N VAL A 69 7.31 -9.40 12.66
CA VAL A 69 6.88 -10.64 13.31
C VAL A 69 8.11 -11.47 13.67
N GLU A 70 8.15 -12.00 14.87
CA GLU A 70 9.27 -12.82 15.35
C GLU A 70 9.47 -14.05 14.44
N GLY A 71 10.70 -14.27 14.01
CA GLY A 71 11.05 -15.34 13.08
C GLY A 71 10.70 -15.08 11.61
N HIS A 72 9.97 -14.00 11.30
CA HIS A 72 9.50 -13.69 9.93
C HIS A 72 9.76 -12.22 9.57
N PRO A 73 11.01 -11.86 9.26
CA PRO A 73 11.40 -10.47 9.00
C PRO A 73 10.72 -9.85 7.78
N GLU A 74 10.14 -10.64 6.89
CA GLU A 74 9.36 -10.21 5.74
C GLU A 74 8.00 -9.61 6.13
N ILE A 75 7.47 -9.94 7.32
CA ILE A 75 6.15 -9.50 7.77
C ILE A 75 6.32 -8.32 8.74
N ALA A 76 5.81 -7.17 8.34
CA ALA A 76 5.71 -5.99 9.20
C ALA A 76 4.49 -6.12 10.12
N LEU A 77 4.68 -5.86 11.42
CA LEU A 77 3.61 -5.85 12.39
C LEU A 77 2.96 -4.46 12.45
N VAL A 78 1.68 -4.38 12.08
CA VAL A 78 0.86 -3.19 12.25
C VAL A 78 -0.13 -3.44 13.38
N LEU A 79 0.10 -2.77 14.51
CA LEU A 79 -0.68 -2.95 15.72
C LEU A 79 -1.17 -1.60 16.25
N LYS A 80 -2.43 -1.52 16.66
CA LYS A 80 -3.01 -0.38 17.37
C LYS A 80 -3.64 -0.86 18.68
N GLU A 81 -3.16 -0.34 19.80
CA GLU A 81 -3.73 -0.59 21.12
C GLU A 81 -4.99 0.26 21.38
N LYS A 82 -5.82 -0.16 22.31
CA LYS A 82 -7.10 0.49 22.63
C LYS A 82 -6.97 1.95 23.10
N ASP A 83 -5.88 2.27 23.78
CA ASP A 83 -5.58 3.60 24.32
C ASP A 83 -4.89 4.55 23.32
N GLN A 84 -4.48 4.05 22.16
CA GLN A 84 -3.82 4.85 21.15
C GLN A 84 -4.79 5.73 20.38
N LYS A 85 -4.53 7.04 20.38
CA LYS A 85 -5.36 8.03 19.68
C LYS A 85 -5.03 8.16 18.20
N LYS A 86 -3.77 7.97 17.82
CA LYS A 86 -3.32 8.12 16.43
C LYS A 86 -3.24 6.77 15.72
N ASN A 87 -3.71 6.73 14.49
CA ASN A 87 -3.57 5.58 13.61
C ASN A 87 -2.20 5.61 12.92
N ILE A 88 -1.61 4.43 12.71
CA ILE A 88 -0.54 4.26 11.74
C ILE A 88 -1.20 4.29 10.37
N GLY A 89 -0.66 5.08 9.43
CA GLY A 89 -1.23 5.19 8.08
C GLY A 89 -2.58 5.92 8.02
N GLY A 90 -2.89 6.79 8.99
CA GLY A 90 -4.17 7.51 9.05
C GLY A 90 -4.36 8.61 8.00
N GLY A 91 -3.35 8.95 7.21
CA GLY A 91 -3.41 9.88 6.07
C GLY A 91 -3.41 9.15 4.74
N TRP A 92 -3.92 9.80 3.68
CA TRP A 92 -3.86 9.26 2.32
C TRP A 92 -2.41 9.12 1.84
N HIS A 93 -2.02 7.94 1.38
CA HIS A 93 -0.70 7.64 0.87
C HIS A 93 -0.73 6.46 -0.10
N THR A 94 0.33 6.34 -0.87
CA THR A 94 0.66 5.13 -1.63
C THR A 94 1.90 4.52 -1.00
N ASP A 95 1.81 3.28 -0.55
CA ASP A 95 2.93 2.59 0.10
C ASP A 95 4.17 2.57 -0.79
N HIS A 96 5.34 2.75 -0.17
CA HIS A 96 6.65 2.63 -0.80
C HIS A 96 6.91 3.54 -2.02
N SER A 97 6.08 4.57 -2.27
CA SER A 97 6.31 5.46 -3.42
C SER A 97 7.61 6.27 -3.34
N TYR A 98 8.28 6.27 -2.18
CA TYR A 98 9.61 6.82 -1.99
C TYR A 98 10.74 5.88 -2.43
N ASP A 99 10.47 4.63 -2.75
CA ASP A 99 11.47 3.70 -3.30
C ASP A 99 11.58 3.88 -4.82
N LEU A 100 12.78 3.68 -5.36
CA LEU A 100 13.02 3.76 -6.80
C LEU A 100 12.21 2.69 -7.55
N GLU A 101 12.12 1.51 -6.96
CA GLU A 101 11.29 0.39 -7.42
C GLU A 101 10.28 0.06 -6.32
N PRO A 102 9.09 0.66 -6.36
CA PRO A 102 8.04 0.38 -5.39
C PRO A 102 7.56 -1.07 -5.46
N ALA A 103 7.17 -1.62 -4.30
CA ALA A 103 6.55 -2.95 -4.28
C ALA A 103 5.26 -2.97 -5.12
N MET A 104 4.96 -4.10 -5.75
CA MET A 104 3.78 -4.30 -6.59
C MET A 104 2.48 -4.03 -5.83
N CYS A 105 2.40 -4.47 -4.58
CA CYS A 105 1.25 -4.30 -3.71
C CYS A 105 1.63 -4.45 -2.23
N SER A 106 0.72 -4.08 -1.35
CA SER A 106 0.75 -4.39 0.08
C SER A 106 -0.27 -5.48 0.38
N MET A 107 0.12 -6.46 1.19
CA MET A 107 -0.75 -7.54 1.64
C MET A 107 -0.92 -7.47 3.16
N LEU A 108 -2.15 -7.32 3.61
CA LEU A 108 -2.50 -7.27 5.01
C LEU A 108 -3.26 -8.54 5.41
N HIS A 109 -2.79 -9.23 6.44
CA HIS A 109 -3.52 -10.32 7.07
C HIS A 109 -4.05 -9.83 8.43
N ALA A 110 -5.36 -9.72 8.55
CA ALA A 110 -6.02 -9.28 9.77
C ALA A 110 -6.03 -10.43 10.81
N ILE A 111 -5.34 -10.24 11.91
CA ILE A 111 -5.26 -11.21 13.02
C ILE A 111 -6.34 -10.89 14.06
N GLU A 112 -6.47 -9.61 14.40
CA GLU A 112 -7.46 -9.12 15.37
C GLU A 112 -8.03 -7.80 14.85
N THR A 113 -9.35 -7.70 14.81
CA THR A 113 -10.07 -6.49 14.38
C THR A 113 -11.12 -6.11 15.44
N PRO A 114 -11.39 -4.82 15.64
CA PRO A 114 -12.49 -4.39 16.49
C PRO A 114 -13.84 -4.75 15.84
N GLU A 115 -14.90 -4.87 16.66
CA GLU A 115 -16.26 -5.09 16.15
C GLU A 115 -16.77 -3.90 15.31
N VAL A 116 -16.33 -2.69 15.63
CA VAL A 116 -16.75 -1.45 14.98
C VAL A 116 -15.54 -0.56 14.73
N GLY A 117 -15.43 -0.01 13.53
CA GLY A 117 -14.36 0.90 13.13
C GLY A 117 -13.07 0.17 12.76
N GLY A 118 -12.00 0.94 12.53
CA GLY A 118 -10.73 0.42 12.04
C GLY A 118 -10.70 0.16 10.54
N ASP A 119 -11.65 0.72 9.79
CA ASP A 119 -11.74 0.55 8.35
C ASP A 119 -10.50 1.11 7.63
N THR A 120 -10.11 0.41 6.56
CA THR A 120 -9.12 0.91 5.61
C THR A 120 -9.85 1.48 4.40
N LEU A 121 -9.60 2.75 4.11
CA LEU A 121 -10.20 3.45 2.98
C LEU A 121 -9.24 3.43 1.79
N PHE A 122 -9.78 3.23 0.60
CA PHE A 122 -9.03 3.26 -0.66
C PHE A 122 -9.63 4.28 -1.62
N ALA A 123 -8.75 4.94 -2.39
CA ALA A 123 -9.12 5.84 -3.47
C ALA A 123 -8.49 5.34 -4.77
N SER A 124 -9.29 5.23 -5.84
CA SER A 124 -8.78 4.81 -7.14
C SER A 124 -8.05 5.94 -7.84
N MET A 125 -6.76 5.78 -8.06
CA MET A 125 -5.94 6.73 -8.81
C MET A 125 -6.21 6.67 -10.32
N TYR A 126 -6.81 5.59 -10.81
CA TYR A 126 -7.37 5.52 -12.17
C TYR A 126 -8.54 6.51 -12.34
N THR A 127 -9.55 6.39 -11.47
CA THR A 127 -10.73 7.26 -11.51
C THR A 127 -10.36 8.71 -11.25
N SER A 128 -9.39 8.97 -10.36
CA SER A 128 -8.88 10.31 -10.10
C SER A 128 -8.24 10.92 -11.36
N PHE A 129 -7.49 10.16 -12.12
CA PHE A 129 -6.92 10.60 -13.39
C PHE A 129 -8.00 10.77 -14.46
N GLU A 130 -8.90 9.81 -14.61
CA GLU A 130 -9.98 9.83 -15.59
C GLU A 130 -10.90 11.06 -15.45
N ALA A 131 -11.11 11.52 -14.20
CA ALA A 131 -11.96 12.69 -13.91
C ALA A 131 -11.33 14.05 -14.30
N LEU A 132 -10.04 14.09 -14.64
CA LEU A 132 -9.37 15.32 -15.08
C LEU A 132 -9.77 15.70 -16.51
N SER A 133 -9.72 16.99 -16.85
CA SER A 133 -9.85 17.44 -18.23
C SER A 133 -8.68 16.97 -19.10
N ASP A 134 -8.90 16.83 -20.41
CA ASP A 134 -7.86 16.33 -21.32
C ASP A 134 -6.60 17.19 -21.31
N GLY A 135 -6.74 18.52 -21.32
CA GLY A 135 -5.59 19.42 -21.24
C GLY A 135 -4.80 19.29 -19.93
N PHE A 136 -5.49 18.96 -18.82
CA PHE A 136 -4.81 18.72 -17.55
C PHE A 136 -4.10 17.36 -17.53
N LYS A 137 -4.73 16.31 -18.09
CA LYS A 137 -4.09 15.00 -18.30
C LYS A 137 -2.81 15.12 -19.13
N ASP A 138 -2.89 15.84 -20.25
CA ASP A 138 -1.73 16.03 -21.13
C ASP A 138 -0.58 16.77 -20.43
N THR A 139 -0.91 17.77 -19.63
CA THR A 139 0.09 18.47 -18.81
C THR A 139 0.76 17.52 -17.81
N LEU A 140 -0.01 16.76 -17.07
CA LEU A 140 0.50 15.86 -16.02
C LEU A 140 1.34 14.69 -16.57
N ARG A 141 1.03 14.19 -17.78
CA ARG A 141 1.84 13.14 -18.43
C ARG A 141 3.28 13.57 -18.69
N GLY A 142 3.51 14.86 -18.85
CA GLY A 142 4.85 15.41 -19.04
C GLY A 142 5.61 15.73 -17.76
N MET A 143 5.01 15.52 -16.58
CA MET A 143 5.57 15.94 -15.32
C MET A 143 6.13 14.77 -14.53
N SER A 144 7.12 15.05 -13.67
CA SER A 144 7.63 14.14 -12.65
C SER A 144 7.56 14.80 -11.27
N ALA A 145 7.49 13.98 -10.23
CA ALA A 145 7.42 14.42 -8.85
C ALA A 145 8.40 13.65 -7.96
N TRP A 146 8.95 14.34 -6.98
CA TRP A 146 9.82 13.75 -5.96
C TRP A 146 9.00 13.19 -4.80
N HIS A 147 9.33 11.96 -4.41
CA HIS A 147 8.76 11.25 -3.27
C HIS A 147 9.85 10.99 -2.25
N SER A 148 9.56 11.22 -0.97
CA SER A 148 10.55 11.10 0.09
C SER A 148 10.02 10.33 1.30
N SER A 149 10.87 9.49 1.89
CA SER A 149 10.61 8.82 3.17
C SER A 149 10.98 9.72 4.37
N ARG A 150 11.80 10.75 4.16
CA ARG A 150 12.47 11.52 5.22
C ARG A 150 11.51 12.28 6.13
N HIS A 151 10.49 12.92 5.55
CA HIS A 151 9.54 13.73 6.31
C HIS A 151 8.49 12.89 7.05
N VAL A 152 8.36 11.60 6.73
CA VAL A 152 7.43 10.68 7.40
C VAL A 152 8.16 9.80 8.43
N PHE A 153 9.29 9.23 8.07
CA PHE A 153 10.02 8.25 8.88
C PHE A 153 11.34 8.77 9.47
N GLY A 154 11.84 9.90 8.99
CA GLY A 154 13.10 10.48 9.44
C GLY A 154 13.06 11.01 10.88
N ALA A 155 14.22 11.28 11.44
CA ALA A 155 14.38 11.72 12.82
C ALA A 155 13.58 12.99 13.15
N ALA A 156 13.51 13.95 12.21
CA ALA A 156 12.77 15.20 12.41
C ALA A 156 11.25 15.00 12.50
N ALA A 157 10.70 14.01 11.80
CA ALA A 157 9.27 13.69 11.83
C ALA A 157 8.83 13.01 13.14
N ARG A 158 9.78 12.49 13.91
CA ARG A 158 9.53 11.57 15.05
C ARG A 158 9.63 12.20 16.41
N THR A 159 10.09 13.43 16.51
CA THR A 159 10.34 14.10 17.80
C THR A 159 9.11 14.19 18.70
N ASP A 160 7.89 14.18 18.13
CA ASP A 160 6.63 14.32 18.86
C ASP A 160 5.59 13.20 18.62
N SER A 161 5.95 12.12 17.88
CA SER A 161 4.96 11.11 17.55
C SER A 161 4.81 10.05 18.66
N GLU A 162 3.57 9.78 19.06
CA GLU A 162 3.24 8.68 19.99
C GLU A 162 3.73 7.32 19.44
N THR A 163 3.71 7.14 18.12
CA THR A 163 4.17 5.92 17.45
C THR A 163 5.67 5.69 17.58
N ALA A 164 6.49 6.75 17.65
CA ALA A 164 7.92 6.65 17.92
C ALA A 164 8.21 6.17 19.36
N LYS A 165 7.37 6.58 20.31
CA LYS A 165 7.51 6.20 21.72
C LYS A 165 7.15 4.74 21.99
N THR A 166 6.36 4.12 21.15
CA THR A 166 5.92 2.71 21.31
C THR A 166 6.87 1.69 20.69
N GLY A 167 7.92 2.12 19.99
CA GLY A 167 8.86 1.22 19.31
C GLY A 167 8.33 0.50 18.06
N ARG A 168 7.11 0.81 17.65
CA ARG A 168 6.44 0.15 16.49
C ARG A 168 6.97 0.62 15.15
N ILE A 169 7.38 1.88 15.09
CA ILE A 169 8.08 2.45 13.94
C ILE A 169 9.48 2.83 14.43
N GLY A 170 10.48 2.22 13.86
CA GLY A 170 11.88 2.37 14.23
C GLY A 170 12.74 2.83 13.06
N ASN A 171 14.07 2.80 13.24
CA ASN A 171 15.07 2.93 12.20
C ASN A 171 14.99 4.24 11.37
N ALA A 172 14.86 5.39 12.07
CA ALA A 172 14.78 6.69 11.40
C ALA A 172 16.00 6.99 10.50
N GLU A 173 17.16 6.41 10.82
CA GLU A 173 18.38 6.53 10.02
C GLU A 173 18.27 5.87 8.64
N ALA A 174 17.34 4.93 8.47
CA ALA A 174 17.05 4.31 7.17
C ALA A 174 16.16 5.18 6.28
N ALA A 175 15.56 6.26 6.77
CA ALA A 175 14.71 7.17 6.00
C ALA A 175 15.56 8.13 5.16
N LYS A 176 16.14 7.61 4.08
CA LYS A 176 17.06 8.33 3.17
C LYS A 176 16.57 8.33 1.72
N GLN A 177 15.45 7.66 1.45
CA GLN A 177 14.96 7.50 0.09
C GLN A 177 14.34 8.81 -0.39
N ASP A 178 14.79 9.22 -1.56
CA ASP A 178 14.20 10.26 -2.38
C ASP A 178 14.18 9.72 -3.81
N SER A 179 12.99 9.58 -4.38
CA SER A 179 12.82 8.99 -5.71
C SER A 179 11.98 9.90 -6.61
N LEU A 180 12.40 10.02 -7.84
CA LEU A 180 11.70 10.77 -8.88
C LEU A 180 10.83 9.80 -9.68
N HIS A 181 9.54 10.06 -9.73
CA HIS A 181 8.58 9.26 -10.48
C HIS A 181 7.75 10.13 -11.43
N PRO A 182 7.29 9.57 -12.58
CA PRO A 182 6.28 10.23 -13.39
C PRO A 182 5.02 10.51 -12.56
N VAL A 183 4.38 11.64 -12.79
CA VAL A 183 3.09 11.98 -12.15
C VAL A 183 1.96 11.10 -12.64
N VAL A 184 2.04 10.64 -13.89
CA VAL A 184 1.12 9.67 -14.49
C VAL A 184 1.91 8.44 -14.87
N ILE A 185 1.49 7.29 -14.33
CA ILE A 185 2.10 5.98 -14.63
C ILE A 185 1.08 5.10 -15.36
N GLN A 186 1.58 4.16 -16.16
CA GLN A 186 0.79 3.06 -16.68
C GLN A 186 0.97 1.85 -15.77
N HIS A 187 -0.14 1.37 -15.21
CA HIS A 187 -0.08 0.23 -14.30
C HIS A 187 0.30 -1.05 -15.03
N PRO A 188 1.32 -1.80 -14.58
CA PRO A 188 1.91 -2.90 -15.34
C PRO A 188 0.95 -4.07 -15.60
N LEU A 189 -0.04 -4.30 -14.73
CA LEU A 189 -0.99 -5.40 -14.90
C LEU A 189 -2.20 -5.00 -15.73
N SER A 190 -2.79 -3.83 -15.45
CA SER A 190 -4.03 -3.39 -16.11
C SER A 190 -3.80 -2.59 -17.39
N GLY A 191 -2.60 -2.03 -17.57
CA GLY A 191 -2.29 -1.12 -18.68
C GLY A 191 -2.97 0.26 -18.56
N ARG A 192 -3.76 0.52 -17.50
CA ARG A 192 -4.45 1.79 -17.30
C ARG A 192 -3.52 2.88 -16.77
N GLU A 193 -3.76 4.10 -17.20
CA GLU A 193 -3.09 5.28 -16.63
C GLU A 193 -3.66 5.62 -15.25
N ALA A 194 -2.78 5.98 -14.34
CA ALA A 194 -3.11 6.38 -12.97
C ALA A 194 -2.25 7.55 -12.52
N LEU A 195 -2.80 8.40 -11.65
CA LEU A 195 -1.97 9.37 -10.93
C LEU A 195 -1.05 8.64 -9.96
N TYR A 196 0.22 9.03 -9.94
CA TYR A 196 1.21 8.49 -9.02
C TYR A 196 1.80 9.59 -8.14
N ILE A 197 0.92 10.31 -7.49
CA ILE A 197 1.21 11.32 -6.47
C ILE A 197 0.33 11.08 -5.25
N ASN A 198 0.84 11.39 -4.07
CA ASN A 198 0.08 11.23 -2.83
C ASN A 198 0.54 12.23 -1.77
N PRO A 199 -0.34 12.69 -0.87
CA PRO A 199 0.01 13.68 0.16
C PRO A 199 0.94 13.11 1.26
N GLY A 200 1.10 11.78 1.33
CA GLY A 200 1.95 11.15 2.32
C GLY A 200 3.44 11.26 2.01
N PHE A 201 3.83 11.08 0.75
CA PHE A 201 5.24 10.99 0.37
C PHE A 201 5.66 11.93 -0.74
N THR A 202 4.75 12.46 -1.57
CA THR A 202 5.11 13.42 -2.61
C THR A 202 5.49 14.76 -1.98
N THR A 203 6.63 15.31 -2.36
CA THR A 203 7.17 16.55 -1.81
C THR A 203 7.01 17.73 -2.75
N HIS A 204 7.34 17.60 -4.02
CA HIS A 204 7.26 18.66 -5.03
C HIS A 204 7.35 18.08 -6.45
N PHE A 205 6.96 18.85 -7.42
CA PHE A 205 7.22 18.53 -8.82
C PHE A 205 8.66 18.86 -9.19
N ASP A 206 9.23 18.06 -10.09
CA ASP A 206 10.58 18.27 -10.55
C ASP A 206 10.70 19.60 -11.29
N GLY A 207 11.69 20.39 -10.92
CA GLY A 207 11.92 21.72 -11.49
C GLY A 207 11.04 22.86 -10.95
N TRP A 208 10.27 22.59 -9.89
CA TRP A 208 9.37 23.61 -9.27
C TRP A 208 9.84 23.99 -7.87
#